data_d7172bbffec9bc07cb673f22092b6442
#
_entry.id   d7172bbffec9bc07cb673f22092b6442
#
_cell.length_a   1.000
_cell.length_b   1.000
_cell.length_c   1.000
_cell.angle_alpha   90.00
_cell.angle_beta   90.00
_cell.angle_gamma   90.00
#
_symmetry.space_group_name_H-M   'P 1'
#
loop_
_entity.id
_entity.type
_entity.pdbx_description
1 polymer ?
#
loop_
_entity_poly.entity_id
_entity_poly.type
_entity_poly.pdbx_seq_one_letter_code
_entity_poly.pdbx_strand_id
1 'polypeptide(L)'
;MTITLGINGFGRIGRCTLAHIAEAARNDVQVVKINATGPIETNAHLLKYDSVHGRFPGNVTVDGDTLDLGRGPMQVFSTYDPTELDWSGCDVVLECTGKFNDRAKAAVHLEHGAKRVLVSAPATNADRTVVYGVNHRALSVDDHVVSNGSCTTNCLAPLAKVLNDVIGIERGLMTTIHSYTGDQPTLDRRHKDLYRARAAAMAMIPTSTGAAKALGEVLPELKGKLDGTALRVPTPNVSAVDLTFEASKDVTVEDVNEVVREAAAGHMGAVLAYDPEAKVSIDFNHTPHSSIFAPDQTKVVGGRTVRVLAWYDNEWGFSCRMADVAATMGRLLH
;
A
#
# COMPACT_ATOMS: atom_id res chain seq x y z
N MET A 1 -8.75 15.71 -17.15
CA MET A 1 -9.61 14.55 -17.50
C MET A 1 -9.71 13.67 -16.26
N THR A 2 -10.89 13.17 -15.93
CA THR A 2 -11.10 12.29 -14.78
C THR A 2 -10.93 10.84 -15.23
N ILE A 3 -10.06 10.09 -14.57
CA ILE A 3 -9.75 8.69 -14.86
C ILE A 3 -10.83 7.80 -14.22
N THR A 4 -11.43 6.90 -15.01
CA THR A 4 -12.46 5.98 -14.55
C THR A 4 -11.86 4.71 -13.98
N LEU A 5 -12.31 4.32 -12.78
CA LEU A 5 -11.78 3.18 -12.05
C LEU A 5 -12.83 2.08 -11.85
N GLY A 6 -12.40 0.83 -11.97
CA GLY A 6 -13.09 -0.34 -11.44
C GLY A 6 -12.38 -0.86 -10.20
N ILE A 7 -13.09 -1.46 -9.24
CA ILE A 7 -12.51 -2.13 -8.08
C ILE A 7 -12.95 -3.59 -8.07
N ASN A 8 -12.03 -4.52 -8.26
CA ASN A 8 -12.26 -5.94 -8.05
C ASN A 8 -11.80 -6.36 -6.65
N GLY A 9 -12.74 -6.73 -5.79
CA GLY A 9 -12.47 -7.06 -4.39
C GLY A 9 -12.71 -5.89 -3.44
N PHE A 10 -13.80 -5.95 -2.70
CA PHE A 10 -14.24 -4.90 -1.77
C PHE A 10 -13.91 -5.25 -0.32
N GLY A 11 -12.67 -5.79 -0.12
CA GLY A 11 -12.04 -6.03 1.18
C GLY A 11 -11.51 -4.74 1.80
N ARG A 12 -10.53 -4.86 2.72
CA ARG A 12 -9.93 -3.69 3.40
C ARG A 12 -9.44 -2.65 2.39
N ILE A 13 -8.53 -3.04 1.48
CA ILE A 13 -7.90 -2.09 0.54
C ILE A 13 -8.92 -1.50 -0.44
N GLY A 14 -9.82 -2.30 -1.02
CA GLY A 14 -10.83 -1.77 -1.94
C GLY A 14 -11.74 -0.74 -1.27
N ARG A 15 -12.21 -1.01 -0.04
CA ARG A 15 -13.04 -0.05 0.72
C ARG A 15 -12.26 1.19 1.14
N CYS A 16 -11.05 1.04 1.68
CA CYS A 16 -10.22 2.18 2.07
C CYS A 16 -9.84 3.05 0.86
N THR A 17 -9.59 2.46 -0.32
CA THR A 17 -9.31 3.23 -1.54
C THR A 17 -10.52 4.05 -1.97
N LEU A 18 -11.72 3.45 -1.98
CA LEU A 18 -12.95 4.17 -2.30
C LEU A 18 -13.25 5.28 -1.28
N ALA A 19 -13.13 4.98 0.02
CA ALA A 19 -13.33 5.95 1.10
C ALA A 19 -12.34 7.12 0.97
N HIS A 20 -11.05 6.85 0.74
CA HIS A 20 -10.04 7.89 0.51
C HIS A 20 -10.38 8.78 -0.70
N ILE A 21 -10.79 8.21 -1.83
CA ILE A 21 -11.16 8.98 -3.03
C ILE A 21 -12.32 9.93 -2.70
N ALA A 22 -13.29 9.48 -1.90
CA ALA A 22 -14.43 10.30 -1.51
C ALA A 22 -14.06 11.37 -0.46
N GLU A 23 -13.36 11.01 0.62
CA GLU A 23 -12.97 11.90 1.71
C GLU A 23 -12.00 12.99 1.25
N ALA A 24 -11.02 12.63 0.44
CA ALA A 24 -10.07 13.57 -0.14
C ALA A 24 -10.65 14.39 -1.32
N ALA A 25 -11.93 14.19 -1.66
CA ALA A 25 -12.62 14.84 -2.77
C ALA A 25 -11.81 14.80 -4.09
N ARG A 26 -11.16 13.68 -4.38
CA ARG A 26 -10.32 13.47 -5.57
C ARG A 26 -11.14 13.69 -6.84
N ASN A 27 -10.78 14.66 -7.65
CA ASN A 27 -11.47 14.96 -8.92
C ASN A 27 -10.75 14.40 -10.15
N ASP A 28 -9.56 13.88 -9.97
CA ASP A 28 -8.72 13.25 -11.00
C ASP A 28 -9.07 11.78 -11.25
N VAL A 29 -9.79 11.14 -10.31
CA VAL A 29 -10.25 9.75 -10.41
C VAL A 29 -11.72 9.62 -10.00
N GLN A 30 -12.44 8.67 -10.62
CA GLN A 30 -13.81 8.32 -10.28
C GLN A 30 -14.01 6.80 -10.35
N VAL A 31 -14.49 6.20 -9.27
CA VAL A 31 -14.89 4.79 -9.28
C VAL A 31 -16.29 4.69 -9.92
N VAL A 32 -16.45 3.80 -10.90
CA VAL A 32 -17.71 3.60 -11.63
C VAL A 32 -18.25 2.18 -11.53
N LYS A 33 -17.39 1.20 -11.23
CA LYS A 33 -17.74 -0.22 -11.10
C LYS A 33 -17.02 -0.86 -9.91
N ILE A 34 -17.70 -1.75 -9.20
CA ILE A 34 -17.16 -2.48 -8.06
C ILE A 34 -17.60 -3.94 -8.16
N ASN A 35 -16.69 -4.87 -7.95
CA ASN A 35 -17.04 -6.25 -7.67
C ASN A 35 -16.88 -6.51 -6.17
N ALA A 36 -18.01 -6.69 -5.48
CA ALA A 36 -18.11 -6.89 -4.04
C ALA A 36 -18.96 -8.13 -3.75
N THR A 37 -18.33 -9.23 -3.37
CA THR A 37 -19.05 -10.47 -3.05
C THR A 37 -19.96 -10.32 -1.83
N GLY A 38 -21.12 -10.97 -1.86
CA GLY A 38 -22.15 -10.88 -0.83
C GLY A 38 -23.15 -9.73 -1.05
N PRO A 39 -24.11 -9.55 -0.12
CA PRO A 39 -25.15 -8.52 -0.25
C PRO A 39 -24.56 -7.11 -0.29
N ILE A 40 -25.09 -6.28 -1.18
CA ILE A 40 -24.65 -4.89 -1.36
C ILE A 40 -24.86 -4.07 -0.08
N GLU A 41 -25.93 -4.32 0.66
CA GLU A 41 -26.25 -3.65 1.92
C GLU A 41 -25.18 -3.95 2.99
N THR A 42 -24.66 -5.19 3.02
CA THR A 42 -23.57 -5.56 3.92
C THR A 42 -22.29 -4.83 3.55
N ASN A 43 -21.98 -4.74 2.27
CA ASN A 43 -20.82 -4.01 1.77
C ASN A 43 -20.91 -2.50 2.06
N ALA A 44 -22.09 -1.90 1.86
CA ALA A 44 -22.39 -0.51 2.21
C ALA A 44 -22.28 -0.27 3.74
N HIS A 45 -22.78 -1.20 4.55
CA HIS A 45 -22.63 -1.13 6.01
C HIS A 45 -21.17 -1.14 6.45
N LEU A 46 -20.37 -2.07 5.91
CA LEU A 46 -18.94 -2.18 6.23
C LEU A 46 -18.09 -1.00 5.68
N LEU A 47 -18.56 -0.29 4.67
CA LEU A 47 -17.96 0.95 4.22
C LEU A 47 -18.31 2.11 5.16
N LYS A 48 -19.57 2.15 5.63
CA LYS A 48 -20.05 3.21 6.52
C LYS A 48 -19.49 3.11 7.94
N TYR A 49 -19.27 1.88 8.43
CA TYR A 49 -18.81 1.63 9.79
C TYR A 49 -17.58 0.73 9.76
N ASP A 50 -16.42 1.34 9.91
CA ASP A 50 -15.15 0.64 9.92
C ASP A 50 -14.57 0.61 11.33
N SER A 51 -14.21 -0.59 11.82
CA SER A 51 -13.69 -0.77 13.17
C SER A 51 -12.30 -0.15 13.37
N VAL A 52 -11.56 0.05 12.28
CA VAL A 52 -10.19 0.60 12.29
C VAL A 52 -10.21 2.10 12.00
N HIS A 53 -10.90 2.51 10.93
CA HIS A 53 -10.90 3.89 10.45
C HIS A 53 -12.08 4.72 10.95
N GLY A 54 -13.02 4.09 11.68
CA GLY A 54 -14.19 4.76 12.22
C GLY A 54 -15.33 4.89 11.21
N ARG A 55 -16.23 5.83 11.48
CA ARG A 55 -17.40 6.06 10.64
C ARG A 55 -17.02 6.91 9.43
N PHE A 56 -17.37 6.44 8.23
CA PHE A 56 -17.24 7.24 7.01
C PHE A 56 -18.03 8.57 7.15
N PRO A 57 -17.41 9.74 6.89
CA PRO A 57 -18.01 11.04 7.18
C PRO A 57 -19.13 11.43 6.21
N GLY A 58 -19.21 10.78 5.04
CA GLY A 58 -20.21 11.04 4.02
C GLY A 58 -21.45 10.15 4.12
N ASN A 59 -22.36 10.33 3.18
CA ASN A 59 -23.52 9.46 3.00
C ASN A 59 -23.13 8.24 2.17
N VAL A 60 -23.70 7.09 2.52
CA VAL A 60 -23.60 5.85 1.75
C VAL A 60 -25.01 5.40 1.44
N THR A 61 -25.36 5.40 0.17
CA THR A 61 -26.69 5.03 -0.32
C THR A 61 -26.60 3.83 -1.26
N VAL A 62 -27.63 2.96 -1.20
CA VAL A 62 -27.81 1.81 -2.08
C VAL A 62 -29.13 1.99 -2.82
N ASP A 63 -29.11 1.79 -4.13
CA ASP A 63 -30.31 1.77 -4.97
C ASP A 63 -30.18 0.64 -6.00
N GLY A 64 -30.93 -0.43 -5.79
CA GLY A 64 -30.82 -1.65 -6.60
C GLY A 64 -29.41 -2.26 -6.53
N ASP A 65 -28.74 -2.31 -7.66
CA ASP A 65 -27.37 -2.82 -7.81
C ASP A 65 -26.30 -1.70 -7.82
N THR A 66 -26.65 -0.51 -7.36
CA THR A 66 -25.74 0.64 -7.30
C THR A 66 -25.45 1.09 -5.90
N LEU A 67 -24.21 1.55 -5.70
CA LEU A 67 -23.70 2.19 -4.47
C LEU A 67 -23.28 3.63 -4.80
N ASP A 68 -23.63 4.59 -3.95
CA ASP A 68 -23.21 5.99 -4.12
C ASP A 68 -22.75 6.60 -2.80
N LEU A 69 -21.63 7.33 -2.86
CA LEU A 69 -21.01 8.09 -1.76
C LEU A 69 -21.18 9.61 -1.97
N GLY A 70 -22.15 10.04 -2.78
CA GLY A 70 -22.34 11.44 -3.16
C GLY A 70 -21.43 11.92 -4.30
N ARG A 71 -20.86 10.97 -5.06
CA ARG A 71 -19.97 11.25 -6.22
C ARG A 71 -20.47 10.62 -7.53
N GLY A 72 -21.68 10.16 -7.54
CA GLY A 72 -22.32 9.43 -8.64
C GLY A 72 -22.38 7.93 -8.37
N PRO A 73 -23.40 7.26 -8.94
CA PRO A 73 -23.65 5.85 -8.73
C PRO A 73 -22.54 4.98 -9.32
N MET A 74 -22.16 3.95 -8.59
CA MET A 74 -21.21 2.92 -8.99
C MET A 74 -21.97 1.60 -9.14
N GLN A 75 -21.86 0.95 -10.29
CA GLN A 75 -22.44 -0.38 -10.50
C GLN A 75 -21.71 -1.42 -9.65
N VAL A 76 -22.46 -2.28 -8.94
CA VAL A 76 -21.91 -3.32 -8.07
C VAL A 76 -22.21 -4.69 -8.65
N PHE A 77 -21.15 -5.44 -8.95
CA PHE A 77 -21.19 -6.87 -9.27
C PHE A 77 -20.96 -7.70 -8.02
N SER A 78 -21.41 -8.96 -8.02
CA SER A 78 -21.20 -9.91 -6.92
C SER A 78 -20.87 -11.29 -7.48
N THR A 79 -19.64 -11.49 -7.93
CA THR A 79 -19.17 -12.77 -8.46
C THR A 79 -17.76 -13.12 -7.99
N TYR A 80 -17.47 -14.43 -7.93
CA TYR A 80 -16.12 -14.96 -7.70
C TYR A 80 -15.41 -15.26 -9.02
N ASP A 81 -16.13 -15.31 -10.14
CA ASP A 81 -15.57 -15.56 -11.47
C ASP A 81 -15.26 -14.24 -12.17
N PRO A 82 -13.99 -13.91 -12.41
CA PRO A 82 -13.61 -12.66 -13.05
C PRO A 82 -14.06 -12.59 -14.52
N THR A 83 -14.40 -13.73 -15.14
CA THR A 83 -14.88 -13.76 -16.53
C THR A 83 -16.32 -13.30 -16.70
N GLU A 84 -17.08 -13.20 -15.60
CA GLU A 84 -18.44 -12.65 -15.60
C GLU A 84 -18.47 -11.13 -15.41
N LEU A 85 -17.29 -10.49 -15.22
CA LEU A 85 -17.22 -9.06 -14.99
C LEU A 85 -17.12 -8.28 -16.30
N ASP A 86 -17.82 -7.16 -16.37
CA ASP A 86 -17.69 -6.19 -17.45
C ASP A 86 -17.03 -4.91 -16.93
N TRP A 87 -15.78 -4.67 -17.35
CA TRP A 87 -15.03 -3.46 -17.03
C TRP A 87 -15.04 -2.41 -18.14
N SER A 88 -15.92 -2.54 -19.12
CA SER A 88 -16.08 -1.55 -20.19
C SER A 88 -16.28 -0.15 -19.60
N GLY A 89 -15.55 0.83 -20.11
CA GLY A 89 -15.56 2.19 -19.59
C GLY A 89 -14.63 2.44 -18.38
N CYS A 90 -13.91 1.43 -17.89
CA CYS A 90 -12.88 1.62 -16.87
C CYS A 90 -11.50 1.82 -17.53
N ASP A 91 -10.82 2.91 -17.19
CA ASP A 91 -9.45 3.14 -17.60
C ASP A 91 -8.48 2.23 -16.83
N VAL A 92 -8.71 2.08 -15.52
CA VAL A 92 -7.89 1.22 -14.66
C VAL A 92 -8.78 0.40 -13.74
N VAL A 93 -8.53 -0.92 -13.69
CA VAL A 93 -9.13 -1.80 -12.67
C VAL A 93 -8.14 -2.04 -11.54
N LEU A 94 -8.58 -1.77 -10.32
CA LEU A 94 -7.84 -2.05 -9.09
C LEU A 94 -8.13 -3.49 -8.67
N GLU A 95 -7.15 -4.36 -8.77
CA GLU A 95 -7.24 -5.75 -8.32
C GLU A 95 -6.91 -5.83 -6.82
N CYS A 96 -7.93 -5.90 -5.98
CA CYS A 96 -7.84 -5.84 -4.52
C CYS A 96 -8.26 -7.15 -3.82
N THR A 97 -8.44 -8.26 -4.55
CA THR A 97 -8.87 -9.54 -3.97
C THR A 97 -7.74 -10.29 -3.28
N GLY A 98 -6.48 -10.01 -3.64
CA GLY A 98 -5.31 -10.77 -3.22
C GLY A 98 -5.19 -12.16 -3.87
N LYS A 99 -6.04 -12.51 -4.85
CA LYS A 99 -6.05 -13.80 -5.54
C LYS A 99 -5.34 -13.77 -6.89
N PHE A 100 -5.31 -12.62 -7.56
CA PHE A 100 -4.79 -12.45 -8.91
C PHE A 100 -3.43 -11.73 -8.89
N ASN A 101 -2.50 -12.24 -8.05
CA ASN A 101 -1.17 -11.67 -7.84
C ASN A 101 -0.13 -12.23 -8.82
N ASP A 102 -0.54 -12.48 -10.05
CA ASP A 102 0.31 -12.86 -11.17
C ASP A 102 -0.22 -12.17 -12.42
N ARG A 103 0.69 -11.71 -13.30
CA ARG A 103 0.34 -10.97 -14.51
C ARG A 103 -0.71 -11.69 -15.37
N ALA A 104 -0.48 -13.00 -15.62
CA ALA A 104 -1.37 -13.76 -16.50
C ALA A 104 -2.78 -13.88 -15.89
N LYS A 105 -2.87 -14.04 -14.56
CA LYS A 105 -4.17 -14.09 -13.87
C LYS A 105 -4.86 -12.74 -13.86
N ALA A 106 -4.13 -11.66 -13.57
CA ALA A 106 -4.69 -10.31 -13.53
C ALA A 106 -5.10 -9.80 -14.91
N ALA A 107 -4.48 -10.30 -15.98
CA ALA A 107 -4.79 -9.93 -17.36
C ALA A 107 -6.24 -10.28 -17.78
N VAL A 108 -6.95 -11.16 -17.07
CA VAL A 108 -8.36 -11.45 -17.31
C VAL A 108 -9.22 -10.17 -17.30
N HIS A 109 -8.88 -9.19 -16.49
CA HIS A 109 -9.60 -7.92 -16.47
C HIS A 109 -9.42 -7.11 -17.75
N LEU A 110 -8.27 -7.23 -18.45
CA LEU A 110 -8.05 -6.61 -19.76
C LEU A 110 -8.95 -7.22 -20.83
N GLU A 111 -9.11 -8.55 -20.80
CA GLU A 111 -9.97 -9.30 -21.71
C GLU A 111 -11.46 -8.94 -21.52
N HIS A 112 -11.80 -8.43 -20.33
CA HIS A 112 -13.16 -8.03 -19.96
C HIS A 112 -13.36 -6.50 -19.90
N GLY A 113 -12.57 -5.75 -20.68
CA GLY A 113 -12.82 -4.35 -21.00
C GLY A 113 -12.03 -3.32 -20.18
N ALA A 114 -11.20 -3.72 -19.21
CA ALA A 114 -10.27 -2.80 -18.56
C ALA A 114 -9.15 -2.40 -19.54
N LYS A 115 -8.76 -1.14 -19.55
CA LYS A 115 -7.60 -0.71 -20.34
C LYS A 115 -6.29 -1.05 -19.64
N ARG A 116 -6.26 -1.01 -18.31
CA ARG A 116 -5.12 -1.32 -17.44
C ARG A 116 -5.56 -1.97 -16.13
N VAL A 117 -4.63 -2.67 -15.48
CA VAL A 117 -4.86 -3.31 -14.18
C VAL A 117 -3.77 -2.89 -13.20
N LEU A 118 -4.17 -2.44 -12.00
CA LEU A 118 -3.29 -2.16 -10.88
C LEU A 118 -3.54 -3.16 -9.76
N VAL A 119 -2.55 -4.01 -9.47
CA VAL A 119 -2.63 -5.04 -8.43
C VAL A 119 -2.22 -4.47 -7.08
N SER A 120 -3.05 -4.62 -6.06
CA SER A 120 -2.84 -4.13 -4.69
C SER A 120 -1.93 -5.02 -3.83
N ALA A 121 -1.00 -5.71 -4.47
CA ALA A 121 -0.06 -6.64 -3.84
C ALA A 121 1.19 -6.80 -4.72
N PRO A 122 2.30 -7.34 -4.19
CA PRO A 122 3.38 -7.82 -5.04
C PRO A 122 2.84 -8.83 -6.06
N ALA A 123 3.04 -8.56 -7.34
CA ALA A 123 2.54 -9.40 -8.42
C ALA A 123 3.69 -10.01 -9.23
N THR A 124 3.66 -11.34 -9.37
CA THR A 124 4.65 -12.07 -10.16
C THR A 124 4.49 -11.71 -11.63
N ASN A 125 5.61 -11.47 -12.31
CA ASN A 125 5.67 -11.14 -13.74
C ASN A 125 4.85 -9.91 -14.17
N ALA A 126 4.49 -9.01 -13.24
CA ALA A 126 3.89 -7.73 -13.61
C ALA A 126 4.77 -6.97 -14.61
N ASP A 127 4.17 -6.18 -15.50
CA ASP A 127 4.93 -5.37 -16.46
C ASP A 127 5.86 -4.41 -15.71
N ARG A 128 5.42 -3.95 -14.53
CA ARG A 128 6.22 -3.13 -13.62
C ARG A 128 5.73 -3.23 -12.18
N THR A 129 6.69 -3.18 -11.23
CA THR A 129 6.40 -2.89 -9.81
C THR A 129 6.66 -1.42 -9.54
N VAL A 130 5.67 -0.71 -9.00
CA VAL A 130 5.70 0.74 -8.80
C VAL A 130 5.53 1.10 -7.34
N VAL A 131 6.35 2.04 -6.87
CA VAL A 131 6.16 2.78 -5.63
C VAL A 131 6.06 4.26 -5.98
N TYR A 132 4.90 4.86 -5.66
CA TYR A 132 4.66 6.27 -5.93
C TYR A 132 5.66 7.16 -5.15
N GLY A 133 6.14 8.21 -5.78
CA GLY A 133 7.20 9.06 -5.25
C GLY A 133 8.62 8.55 -5.55
N VAL A 134 8.79 7.25 -5.84
CA VAL A 134 10.10 6.63 -6.07
C VAL A 134 10.35 6.37 -7.56
N ASN A 135 9.62 5.44 -8.17
CA ASN A 135 9.81 5.05 -9.57
C ASN A 135 8.54 5.19 -10.45
N HIS A 136 7.48 5.83 -9.97
CA HIS A 136 6.21 5.97 -10.71
C HIS A 136 6.37 6.71 -12.05
N ARG A 137 7.41 7.55 -12.20
CA ARG A 137 7.73 8.24 -13.45
C ARG A 137 8.28 7.31 -14.54
N ALA A 138 8.65 6.10 -14.18
CA ALA A 138 9.10 5.08 -15.13
C ALA A 138 7.93 4.31 -15.78
N LEU A 139 6.68 4.55 -15.35
CA LEU A 139 5.49 4.00 -16.00
C LEU A 139 5.43 4.44 -17.47
N SER A 140 5.06 3.51 -18.33
CA SER A 140 4.96 3.72 -19.78
C SER A 140 3.58 3.30 -20.30
N VAL A 141 3.34 3.61 -21.58
CA VAL A 141 2.10 3.20 -22.27
C VAL A 141 1.99 1.69 -22.42
N ASP A 142 3.10 0.97 -22.38
CA ASP A 142 3.16 -0.50 -22.54
C ASP A 142 2.94 -1.26 -21.20
N ASP A 143 2.91 -0.56 -20.06
CA ASP A 143 2.68 -1.17 -18.74
C ASP A 143 1.16 -1.39 -18.54
N HIS A 144 0.64 -2.57 -18.87
CA HIS A 144 -0.78 -2.90 -18.79
C HIS A 144 -1.19 -3.49 -17.45
N VAL A 145 -0.34 -4.35 -16.85
CA VAL A 145 -0.58 -4.95 -15.52
C VAL A 145 0.55 -4.53 -14.59
N VAL A 146 0.23 -3.63 -13.67
CA VAL A 146 1.19 -3.01 -12.76
C VAL A 146 0.96 -3.49 -11.33
N SER A 147 2.04 -3.76 -10.61
CA SER A 147 2.01 -4.05 -9.17
C SER A 147 2.27 -2.77 -8.37
N ASN A 148 1.42 -2.46 -7.38
CA ASN A 148 1.68 -1.38 -6.42
C ASN A 148 2.66 -1.80 -5.29
N GLY A 149 3.30 -2.97 -5.42
CA GLY A 149 4.12 -3.55 -4.36
C GLY A 149 3.30 -3.88 -3.10
N SER A 150 3.96 -3.92 -1.96
CA SER A 150 3.30 -4.08 -0.66
C SER A 150 3.26 -2.76 0.11
N CYS A 151 2.42 -2.67 1.15
CA CYS A 151 2.42 -1.55 2.08
C CYS A 151 3.80 -1.34 2.73
N THR A 152 4.49 -2.42 3.09
CA THR A 152 5.86 -2.38 3.62
C THR A 152 6.87 -1.85 2.59
N THR A 153 6.76 -2.27 1.32
CA THR A 153 7.62 -1.74 0.25
C THR A 153 7.38 -0.24 0.03
N ASN A 154 6.12 0.20 0.11
CA ASN A 154 5.76 1.61 -0.01
C ASN A 154 6.30 2.45 1.15
N CYS A 155 6.42 1.90 2.36
CA CYS A 155 7.08 2.57 3.47
C CYS A 155 8.60 2.59 3.33
N LEU A 156 9.20 1.44 3.01
CA LEU A 156 10.65 1.28 2.96
C LEU A 156 11.30 2.05 1.80
N ALA A 157 10.71 2.02 0.61
CA ALA A 157 11.37 2.52 -0.59
C ALA A 157 11.62 4.04 -0.59
N PRO A 158 10.69 4.92 -0.20
CA PRO A 158 10.96 6.35 -0.09
C PRO A 158 12.09 6.67 0.90
N LEU A 159 12.06 6.03 2.06
CA LEU A 159 13.08 6.22 3.11
C LEU A 159 14.44 5.70 2.64
N ALA A 160 14.51 4.47 2.13
CA ALA A 160 15.74 3.87 1.63
C ALA A 160 16.36 4.66 0.47
N LYS A 161 15.52 5.20 -0.43
CA LYS A 161 15.97 6.05 -1.52
C LYS A 161 16.69 7.30 -1.00
N VAL A 162 16.03 8.04 -0.11
CA VAL A 162 16.59 9.28 0.46
C VAL A 162 17.92 9.01 1.19
N LEU A 163 17.95 7.96 2.01
CA LEU A 163 19.16 7.58 2.75
C LEU A 163 20.28 7.10 1.82
N ASN A 164 19.96 6.30 0.80
CA ASN A 164 20.95 5.82 -0.14
C ASN A 164 21.51 6.94 -1.03
N ASP A 165 20.68 7.85 -1.50
CA ASP A 165 21.10 8.93 -2.41
C ASP A 165 22.11 9.88 -1.75
N VAL A 166 22.02 10.11 -0.43
CA VAL A 166 22.84 11.11 0.28
C VAL A 166 23.91 10.47 1.16
N ILE A 167 23.56 9.39 1.87
CA ILE A 167 24.44 8.74 2.84
C ILE A 167 25.13 7.52 2.21
N GLY A 168 24.42 6.80 1.35
CA GLY A 168 24.81 5.51 0.79
C GLY A 168 24.50 4.35 1.74
N ILE A 169 23.90 3.29 1.19
CA ILE A 169 23.60 2.05 1.89
C ILE A 169 24.49 0.95 1.32
N GLU A 170 25.43 0.43 2.13
CA GLU A 170 26.29 -0.69 1.74
C GLU A 170 25.56 -2.02 1.87
N ARG A 171 24.96 -2.25 3.04
CA ARG A 171 24.17 -3.44 3.37
C ARG A 171 23.31 -3.17 4.60
N GLY A 172 22.25 -3.96 4.78
CA GLY A 172 21.41 -3.81 5.96
C GLY A 172 20.35 -4.87 6.10
N LEU A 173 19.67 -4.84 7.23
CA LEU A 173 18.53 -5.69 7.56
C LEU A 173 17.35 -4.84 7.96
N MET A 174 16.18 -5.22 7.48
CA MET A 174 14.93 -4.59 7.82
C MET A 174 14.01 -5.57 8.56
N THR A 175 13.43 -5.14 9.66
CA THR A 175 12.32 -5.83 10.29
C THR A 175 11.07 -4.98 10.19
N THR A 176 10.00 -5.52 9.57
CA THR A 176 8.72 -4.86 9.73
C THR A 176 7.98 -5.42 10.93
N ILE A 177 7.68 -4.55 11.89
CA ILE A 177 6.77 -4.81 13.02
C ILE A 177 5.38 -4.50 12.51
N HIS A 178 4.62 -5.55 12.14
CA HIS A 178 3.47 -5.40 11.28
C HIS A 178 2.17 -5.78 11.99
N SER A 179 1.14 -4.96 11.87
CA SER A 179 -0.20 -5.31 12.31
C SER A 179 -0.69 -6.60 11.65
N TYR A 180 -1.62 -7.31 12.30
CA TYR A 180 -2.25 -8.45 11.64
C TYR A 180 -3.15 -7.98 10.48
N THR A 181 -3.36 -8.85 9.51
CA THR A 181 -4.16 -8.57 8.30
C THR A 181 -5.20 -9.66 8.10
N GLY A 182 -6.13 -9.46 7.17
CA GLY A 182 -7.26 -10.34 6.94
C GLY A 182 -6.92 -11.78 6.50
N ASP A 183 -5.66 -12.08 6.19
CA ASP A 183 -5.18 -13.46 5.94
C ASP A 183 -4.92 -14.24 7.24
N GLN A 184 -4.78 -13.54 8.38
CA GLN A 184 -4.52 -14.14 9.67
C GLN A 184 -5.85 -14.41 10.42
N PRO A 185 -6.02 -15.61 11.02
CA PRO A 185 -7.23 -15.97 11.73
C PRO A 185 -7.30 -15.31 13.12
N THR A 186 -8.52 -15.11 13.62
CA THR A 186 -8.78 -14.69 15.00
C THR A 186 -8.48 -15.81 16.00
N LEU A 187 -8.75 -17.07 15.63
CA LEU A 187 -8.40 -18.29 16.37
C LEU A 187 -7.58 -19.21 15.47
N ASP A 188 -6.81 -20.13 16.07
CA ASP A 188 -5.97 -21.10 15.36
C ASP A 188 -6.74 -21.79 14.22
N ARG A 189 -6.22 -21.67 12.98
CA ARG A 189 -6.84 -22.23 11.77
C ARG A 189 -5.78 -22.64 10.75
N ARG A 190 -6.11 -23.58 9.88
CA ARG A 190 -5.21 -24.01 8.80
C ARG A 190 -4.71 -22.81 7.96
N HIS A 191 -3.40 -22.73 7.79
CA HIS A 191 -2.71 -21.78 6.94
C HIS A 191 -1.47 -22.47 6.36
N LYS A 192 -1.01 -22.06 5.16
CA LYS A 192 0.20 -22.62 4.52
C LYS A 192 1.49 -22.31 5.31
N ASP A 193 1.54 -21.14 5.95
CA ASP A 193 2.57 -20.75 6.90
C ASP A 193 2.08 -21.14 8.31
N LEU A 194 2.78 -22.05 8.97
CA LEU A 194 2.40 -22.55 10.29
C LEU A 194 2.43 -21.47 11.37
N TYR A 195 3.28 -20.46 11.24
CA TYR A 195 3.29 -19.32 12.15
C TYR A 195 2.00 -18.49 12.01
N ARG A 196 1.56 -18.22 10.76
CA ARG A 196 0.32 -17.49 10.50
C ARG A 196 -0.95 -18.30 10.74
N ALA A 197 -0.83 -19.60 11.03
CA ALA A 197 -1.96 -20.43 11.44
C ALA A 197 -2.48 -20.10 12.86
N ARG A 198 -1.72 -19.34 13.64
CA ARG A 198 -2.01 -19.00 15.03
C ARG A 198 -2.84 -17.73 15.15
N ALA A 199 -3.52 -17.60 16.30
CA ALA A 199 -4.42 -16.50 16.65
C ALA A 199 -3.72 -15.13 16.58
N ALA A 200 -4.12 -14.29 15.66
CA ALA A 200 -3.45 -13.03 15.28
C ALA A 200 -3.42 -12.00 16.42
N ALA A 201 -4.50 -11.91 17.21
CA ALA A 201 -4.64 -10.92 18.28
C ALA A 201 -4.06 -11.37 19.63
N MET A 202 -3.44 -12.57 19.69
CA MET A 202 -2.92 -13.16 20.93
C MET A 202 -1.42 -13.42 20.92
N ALA A 203 -0.75 -13.29 19.77
CA ALA A 203 0.64 -13.70 19.65
C ALA A 203 1.45 -12.75 18.77
N MET A 204 2.74 -12.61 19.08
CA MET A 204 3.72 -12.08 18.14
C MET A 204 4.18 -13.22 17.23
N ILE A 205 4.08 -13.03 15.93
CA ILE A 205 4.22 -14.08 14.92
C ILE A 205 5.35 -13.73 13.95
N PRO A 206 6.52 -14.41 14.01
CA PRO A 206 7.58 -14.24 13.03
C PRO A 206 7.13 -14.83 11.69
N THR A 207 7.41 -14.12 10.59
CA THR A 207 7.08 -14.58 9.24
C THR A 207 7.97 -13.90 8.22
N SER A 208 7.97 -14.40 7.00
CA SER A 208 8.72 -13.81 5.90
C SER A 208 8.04 -12.54 5.37
N THR A 209 8.84 -11.67 4.76
CA THR A 209 8.36 -10.55 3.94
C THR A 209 9.13 -10.49 2.63
N GLY A 210 8.42 -10.20 1.54
CA GLY A 210 9.05 -9.95 0.24
C GLY A 210 9.47 -8.49 0.02
N ALA A 211 9.31 -7.62 1.02
CA ALA A 211 9.49 -6.18 0.84
C ALA A 211 10.93 -5.79 0.46
N ALA A 212 11.94 -6.38 1.11
CA ALA A 212 13.34 -6.11 0.80
C ALA A 212 13.72 -6.60 -0.61
N LYS A 213 13.18 -7.75 -1.05
CA LYS A 213 13.37 -8.25 -2.42
C LYS A 213 12.71 -7.33 -3.44
N ALA A 214 11.46 -6.93 -3.18
CA ALA A 214 10.72 -6.02 -4.05
C ALA A 214 11.37 -4.63 -4.13
N LEU A 215 12.09 -4.20 -3.07
CA LEU A 215 12.86 -2.97 -3.10
C LEU A 215 13.90 -2.97 -4.24
N GLY A 216 14.57 -4.08 -4.49
CA GLY A 216 15.55 -4.21 -5.60
C GLY A 216 14.92 -4.14 -7.01
N GLU A 217 13.59 -4.30 -7.14
CA GLU A 217 12.87 -4.07 -8.40
C GLU A 217 12.56 -2.57 -8.60
N VAL A 218 12.34 -1.86 -7.49
CA VAL A 218 11.97 -0.44 -7.46
C VAL A 218 13.19 0.48 -7.43
N LEU A 219 14.25 0.06 -6.72
CA LEU A 219 15.55 0.72 -6.57
C LEU A 219 16.67 -0.28 -6.93
N PRO A 220 17.00 -0.43 -8.23
CA PRO A 220 17.97 -1.43 -8.69
C PRO A 220 19.35 -1.30 -8.03
N GLU A 221 19.76 -0.11 -7.62
CA GLU A 221 21.01 0.19 -6.92
C GLU A 221 21.09 -0.42 -5.52
N LEU A 222 19.95 -0.79 -4.93
CA LEU A 222 19.85 -1.48 -3.63
C LEU A 222 19.63 -2.99 -3.76
N LYS A 223 19.63 -3.53 -4.98
CA LYS A 223 19.43 -4.96 -5.21
C LYS A 223 20.53 -5.78 -4.53
N GLY A 224 20.11 -6.67 -3.62
CA GLY A 224 21.00 -7.57 -2.88
C GLY A 224 21.73 -6.91 -1.69
N LYS A 225 21.54 -5.61 -1.45
CA LYS A 225 22.11 -4.90 -0.29
C LYS A 225 21.24 -4.99 0.96
N LEU A 226 19.95 -5.14 0.81
CA LEU A 226 19.00 -5.23 1.91
C LEU A 226 18.26 -6.57 1.89
N ASP A 227 18.09 -7.16 3.08
CA ASP A 227 17.20 -8.30 3.33
C ASP A 227 16.31 -7.98 4.52
N GLY A 228 15.29 -8.81 4.77
CA GLY A 228 14.37 -8.50 5.85
C GLY A 228 13.40 -9.60 6.24
N THR A 229 12.79 -9.39 7.39
CA THR A 229 11.79 -10.28 8.00
C THR A 229 10.61 -9.48 8.51
N ALA A 230 9.54 -10.17 8.91
CA ALA A 230 8.36 -9.57 9.51
C ALA A 230 8.09 -10.19 10.87
N LEU A 231 7.69 -9.34 11.82
CA LEU A 231 7.10 -9.75 13.09
C LEU A 231 5.67 -9.20 13.13
N ARG A 232 4.67 -10.10 13.01
CA ARG A 232 3.26 -9.72 13.18
C ARG A 232 2.95 -9.55 14.66
N VAL A 233 2.25 -8.48 15.00
CA VAL A 233 1.91 -8.13 16.39
C VAL A 233 0.40 -8.01 16.58
N PRO A 234 -0.12 -8.15 17.83
CA PRO A 234 -1.54 -8.05 18.16
C PRO A 234 -2.10 -6.62 18.05
N THR A 235 -1.93 -5.99 16.91
CA THR A 235 -2.35 -4.61 16.61
C THR A 235 -3.15 -4.64 15.31
N PRO A 236 -4.35 -4.03 15.25
CA PRO A 236 -5.24 -4.15 14.08
C PRO A 236 -4.78 -3.33 12.89
N ASN A 237 -4.09 -2.22 13.09
CA ASN A 237 -3.58 -1.36 12.03
C ASN A 237 -2.38 -0.57 12.51
N VAL A 238 -1.67 0.04 11.58
CA VAL A 238 -0.39 0.73 11.69
C VAL A 238 0.77 -0.21 12.02
N SER A 239 1.74 -0.17 11.17
CA SER A 239 2.96 -0.98 11.19
C SER A 239 4.19 -0.08 11.22
N ALA A 240 5.35 -0.68 11.51
CA ALA A 240 6.63 0.03 11.47
C ALA A 240 7.67 -0.73 10.65
N VAL A 241 8.53 0.00 9.98
CA VAL A 241 9.78 -0.47 9.40
C VAL A 241 10.92 -0.07 10.34
N ASP A 242 11.64 -1.03 10.86
CA ASP A 242 12.88 -0.88 11.59
C ASP A 242 14.02 -1.29 10.66
N LEU A 243 14.78 -0.31 10.16
CA LEU A 243 15.86 -0.52 9.22
C LEU A 243 17.20 -0.25 9.91
N THR A 244 18.08 -1.25 9.94
CA THR A 244 19.48 -1.10 10.34
C THR A 244 20.38 -1.34 9.14
N PHE A 245 21.26 -0.40 8.84
CA PHE A 245 22.15 -0.48 7.69
C PHE A 245 23.55 0.06 7.99
N GLU A 246 24.51 -0.35 7.19
CA GLU A 246 25.85 0.21 7.17
C GLU A 246 25.92 1.34 6.14
N ALA A 247 26.25 2.54 6.61
CA ALA A 247 26.43 3.71 5.78
C ALA A 247 27.78 3.66 5.01
N SER A 248 27.83 4.22 3.80
CA SER A 248 29.06 4.26 3.00
C SER A 248 30.08 5.27 3.50
N LYS A 249 29.68 6.16 4.40
CA LYS A 249 30.52 7.19 5.04
C LYS A 249 30.14 7.35 6.51
N ASP A 250 30.99 7.97 7.30
CA ASP A 250 30.67 8.33 8.67
C ASP A 250 29.59 9.38 8.72
N VAL A 251 28.62 9.18 9.62
CA VAL A 251 27.45 10.06 9.82
C VAL A 251 27.14 10.18 11.30
N THR A 252 26.45 11.26 11.66
CA THR A 252 25.85 11.48 12.98
C THR A 252 24.33 11.22 12.92
N VAL A 253 23.68 11.20 14.07
CA VAL A 253 22.20 11.15 14.16
C VAL A 253 21.60 12.37 13.48
N GLU A 254 22.18 13.52 13.68
CA GLU A 254 21.76 14.80 13.11
C GLU A 254 21.84 14.78 11.59
N ASP A 255 22.92 14.25 11.00
CA ASP A 255 23.07 14.12 9.54
C ASP A 255 21.95 13.25 8.95
N VAL A 256 21.67 12.10 9.57
CA VAL A 256 20.62 11.17 9.12
C VAL A 256 19.25 11.84 9.18
N ASN A 257 18.94 12.49 10.31
CA ASN A 257 17.65 13.14 10.52
C ASN A 257 17.45 14.33 9.58
N GLU A 258 18.50 15.11 9.33
CA GLU A 258 18.44 16.27 8.44
C GLU A 258 18.14 15.87 7.00
N VAL A 259 18.83 14.85 6.49
CA VAL A 259 18.59 14.32 5.13
C VAL A 259 17.14 13.90 4.93
N VAL A 260 16.54 13.24 5.92
CA VAL A 260 15.14 12.81 5.82
C VAL A 260 14.19 14.01 5.99
N ARG A 261 14.50 14.95 6.88
CA ARG A 261 13.72 16.18 7.10
C ARG A 261 13.63 17.02 5.83
N GLU A 262 14.75 17.25 5.15
CA GLU A 262 14.82 18.02 3.90
C GLU A 262 14.02 17.32 2.77
N ALA A 263 14.18 16.02 2.63
CA ALA A 263 13.44 15.26 1.62
C ALA A 263 11.92 15.28 1.85
N ALA A 264 11.49 15.14 3.11
CA ALA A 264 10.07 15.20 3.51
C ALA A 264 9.48 16.60 3.32
N ALA A 265 10.25 17.66 3.59
CA ALA A 265 9.82 19.04 3.32
C ALA A 265 9.84 19.40 1.82
N GLY A 266 10.52 18.61 1.01
CA GLY A 266 10.72 18.86 -0.42
C GLY A 266 10.06 17.83 -1.33
N HIS A 267 10.88 17.20 -2.16
CA HIS A 267 10.46 16.35 -3.28
C HIS A 267 9.75 15.04 -2.89
N MET A 268 9.92 14.58 -1.64
CA MET A 268 9.27 13.37 -1.12
C MET A 268 8.03 13.65 -0.27
N GLY A 269 7.67 14.91 -0.01
CA GLY A 269 6.59 15.29 0.91
C GLY A 269 5.21 14.70 0.61
N ALA A 270 4.97 14.25 -0.62
CA ALA A 270 3.73 13.55 -0.96
C ALA A 270 3.63 12.12 -0.36
N VAL A 271 4.77 11.49 -0.02
CA VAL A 271 4.84 10.09 0.41
C VAL A 271 5.63 9.86 1.70
N LEU A 272 6.53 10.78 2.04
CA LEU A 272 7.39 10.72 3.22
C LEU A 272 7.08 11.90 4.13
N ALA A 273 6.76 11.61 5.39
CA ALA A 273 6.62 12.61 6.45
C ALA A 273 7.76 12.49 7.46
N TYR A 274 8.05 13.58 8.14
CA TYR A 274 9.00 13.67 9.25
C TYR A 274 8.21 14.09 10.51
N ASP A 275 8.13 13.21 11.51
CA ASP A 275 7.34 13.47 12.72
C ASP A 275 8.22 13.39 13.96
N PRO A 276 8.55 14.53 14.59
CA PRO A 276 9.40 14.60 15.77
C PRO A 276 8.66 14.35 17.09
N GLU A 277 7.33 14.19 17.05
CA GLU A 277 6.55 14.00 18.26
C GLU A 277 6.64 12.57 18.79
N ALA A 278 6.64 12.42 20.11
CA ALA A 278 6.64 11.11 20.77
C ALA A 278 5.25 10.44 20.62
N LYS A 279 5.05 9.75 19.51
CA LYS A 279 3.82 9.06 19.11
C LYS A 279 4.00 7.55 19.11
N VAL A 280 2.87 6.85 19.21
CA VAL A 280 2.78 5.38 19.08
C VAL A 280 1.90 5.00 17.89
N SER A 281 1.85 3.72 17.55
CA SER A 281 1.20 3.25 16.31
C SER A 281 -0.21 3.80 16.07
N ILE A 282 -1.05 3.85 17.10
CA ILE A 282 -2.45 4.29 16.95
C ILE A 282 -2.58 5.75 16.51
N ASP A 283 -1.60 6.60 16.81
CA ASP A 283 -1.61 8.01 16.46
C ASP A 283 -1.41 8.26 14.96
N PHE A 284 -0.93 7.23 14.25
CA PHE A 284 -0.72 7.25 12.80
C PHE A 284 -1.86 6.58 12.01
N ASN A 285 -2.91 6.12 12.71
CA ASN A 285 -4.08 5.56 12.05
C ASN A 285 -4.75 6.61 11.14
N HIS A 286 -5.15 6.17 9.94
CA HIS A 286 -5.79 7.03 8.94
C HIS A 286 -4.89 8.15 8.38
N THR A 287 -3.55 7.96 8.43
CA THR A 287 -2.59 8.90 7.82
C THR A 287 -2.32 8.56 6.35
N PRO A 288 -2.22 9.57 5.46
CA PRO A 288 -2.10 9.31 4.02
C PRO A 288 -0.67 9.04 3.55
N HIS A 289 0.35 9.31 4.35
CA HIS A 289 1.74 9.10 3.95
C HIS A 289 2.11 7.62 3.89
N SER A 290 2.96 7.28 2.93
CA SER A 290 3.49 5.92 2.78
C SER A 290 4.50 5.57 3.86
N SER A 291 5.24 6.57 4.34
CA SER A 291 6.32 6.44 5.32
C SER A 291 6.34 7.67 6.22
N ILE A 292 6.37 7.48 7.52
CA ILE A 292 6.43 8.56 8.51
C ILE A 292 7.64 8.31 9.39
N PHE A 293 8.69 9.07 9.15
CA PHE A 293 9.98 8.91 9.84
C PHE A 293 9.91 9.46 11.26
N ALA A 294 10.43 8.67 12.22
CA ALA A 294 10.51 9.01 13.64
C ALA A 294 11.97 9.36 14.01
N PRO A 295 12.35 10.64 14.01
CA PRO A 295 13.75 11.06 14.19
C PRO A 295 14.32 10.77 15.59
N ASP A 296 13.47 10.71 16.62
CA ASP A 296 13.87 10.35 17.98
C ASP A 296 14.31 8.89 18.13
N GLN A 297 13.96 8.05 17.13
CA GLN A 297 14.31 6.64 17.07
C GLN A 297 15.61 6.36 16.28
N THR A 298 16.24 7.39 15.72
CA THR A 298 17.49 7.25 14.99
C THR A 298 18.64 6.94 15.96
N LYS A 299 19.45 5.95 15.60
CA LYS A 299 20.68 5.58 16.33
C LYS A 299 21.83 5.44 15.35
N VAL A 300 23.01 5.87 15.77
CA VAL A 300 24.26 5.68 15.03
C VAL A 300 25.30 5.07 15.98
N VAL A 301 25.91 3.97 15.55
CA VAL A 301 26.96 3.26 16.31
C VAL A 301 28.21 3.21 15.47
N GLY A 302 29.34 3.61 16.04
CA GLY A 302 30.64 3.59 15.38
C GLY A 302 30.69 4.44 14.10
N GLY A 303 29.84 5.49 14.01
CA GLY A 303 29.79 6.41 12.88
C GLY A 303 29.13 5.85 11.63
N ARG A 304 28.97 4.53 11.48
CA ARG A 304 28.50 3.91 10.22
C ARG A 304 27.33 2.96 10.35
N THR A 305 27.11 2.35 11.52
CA THR A 305 25.92 1.51 11.72
C THR A 305 24.75 2.39 12.12
N VAL A 306 23.80 2.54 11.21
CA VAL A 306 22.64 3.42 11.34
C VAL A 306 21.38 2.59 11.54
N ARG A 307 20.57 2.91 12.54
CA ARG A 307 19.21 2.37 12.73
C ARG A 307 18.21 3.50 12.63
N VAL A 308 17.14 3.29 11.84
CA VAL A 308 16.03 4.22 11.67
C VAL A 308 14.70 3.51 11.80
N LEU A 309 13.67 4.25 12.22
CA LEU A 309 12.28 3.77 12.32
C LEU A 309 11.35 4.65 11.48
N ALA A 310 10.46 4.01 10.75
CA ALA A 310 9.34 4.69 10.08
C ALA A 310 8.03 3.97 10.33
N TRP A 311 6.99 4.74 10.64
CA TRP A 311 5.61 4.29 10.79
C TRP A 311 4.88 4.32 9.44
N TYR A 312 3.86 3.49 9.28
CA TYR A 312 2.96 3.54 8.13
C TYR A 312 1.60 2.94 8.45
N ASP A 313 0.55 3.62 8.01
CA ASP A 313 -0.78 3.00 7.98
C ASP A 313 -0.83 2.03 6.80
N ASN A 314 -0.76 0.74 7.11
CA ASN A 314 -0.67 -0.32 6.10
C ASN A 314 -1.97 -0.52 5.31
N GLU A 315 -3.08 0.07 5.73
CA GLU A 315 -4.35 0.09 5.01
C GLU A 315 -4.58 1.43 4.31
N TRP A 316 -4.64 2.54 5.07
CA TRP A 316 -5.00 3.85 4.54
C TRP A 316 -3.91 4.46 3.66
N GLY A 317 -2.69 4.55 4.15
CA GLY A 317 -1.56 5.08 3.37
C GLY A 317 -1.33 4.30 2.07
N PHE A 318 -1.44 2.97 2.12
CA PHE A 318 -1.35 2.12 0.93
C PHE A 318 -2.53 2.35 -0.03
N SER A 319 -3.74 2.54 0.47
CA SER A 319 -4.95 2.82 -0.33
C SER A 319 -4.87 4.18 -1.03
N CYS A 320 -4.25 5.18 -0.39
CA CYS A 320 -3.93 6.46 -1.04
C CYS A 320 -3.01 6.24 -2.26
N ARG A 321 -2.00 5.39 -2.13
CA ARG A 321 -1.09 5.04 -3.24
C ARG A 321 -1.78 4.27 -4.35
N MET A 322 -2.76 3.45 -4.06
CA MET A 322 -3.58 2.82 -5.09
C MET A 322 -4.27 3.87 -5.98
N ALA A 323 -4.86 4.90 -5.37
CA ALA A 323 -5.48 5.99 -6.13
C ALA A 323 -4.47 6.82 -6.93
N ASP A 324 -3.30 7.13 -6.37
CA ASP A 324 -2.26 7.93 -7.02
C ASP A 324 -1.63 7.23 -8.23
N VAL A 325 -1.31 5.93 -8.08
CA VAL A 325 -0.74 5.13 -9.16
C VAL A 325 -1.80 4.91 -10.25
N ALA A 326 -3.06 4.62 -9.88
CA ALA A 326 -4.15 4.48 -10.84
C ALA A 326 -4.36 5.76 -11.66
N ALA A 327 -4.36 6.93 -11.01
CA ALA A 327 -4.42 8.22 -11.71
C ALA A 327 -3.24 8.40 -12.67
N THR A 328 -2.04 8.00 -12.26
CA THR A 328 -0.84 8.10 -13.12
C THR A 328 -0.95 7.17 -14.32
N MET A 329 -1.37 5.92 -14.11
CA MET A 329 -1.59 4.94 -15.19
C MET A 329 -2.66 5.42 -16.18
N GLY A 330 -3.76 5.97 -15.66
CA GLY A 330 -4.86 6.46 -16.49
C GLY A 330 -4.45 7.65 -17.36
N ARG A 331 -3.64 8.58 -16.85
CA ARG A 331 -3.13 9.73 -17.64
C ARG A 331 -2.28 9.32 -18.84
N LEU A 332 -1.64 8.16 -18.81
CA LEU A 332 -0.88 7.62 -19.94
C LEU A 332 -1.77 7.08 -21.07
N LEU A 333 -3.09 7.01 -20.88
CA LEU A 333 -4.06 6.59 -21.90
C LEU A 333 -4.55 7.78 -22.75
N HIS A 334 -4.22 8.99 -22.32
CA HIS A 334 -4.70 10.25 -22.89
C HIS A 334 -3.54 11.21 -23.15
#